data_53744ddc3eb3edc2f989e460467c3f89
#
_entry.id   53744ddc3eb3edc2f989e460467c3f89
#
_cell.length_a   1.000
_cell.length_b   1.000
_cell.length_c   1.000
_cell.angle_alpha   90.00
_cell.angle_beta   90.00
_cell.angle_gamma   90.00
#
_symmetry.space_group_name_H-M   'P 1'
#
loop_
_entity.id
_entity.type
_entity.pdbx_description
1 polymer ?
#
loop_
_entity_poly.entity_id
_entity_poly.type
_entity_poly.pdbx_seq_one_letter_code
_entity_poly.pdbx_strand_id
1 'polypeptide(L)'
;DDISVRQEILENLIDEERGDENHPELWMRFAEGMGKKREDVKNTVAIKETKELVDNFMKLSKDDRYHVGFSALYCYESMIPEIAENKIDGLKKYYGAKDGEDTLKFFEVHQSADIIHRQVIKDLIGDICDTDEKKEEALRAIELALSSLNNFLSGMERVYC
;
A
#
# COMPACT_ATOMS: atom_id res chain seq x y z
N ASP A 1 16.82 0.27 19.34
CA ASP A 1 15.62 -0.51 19.69
C ASP A 1 14.62 0.38 20.43
N ASP A 2 13.98 1.30 19.69
CA ASP A 2 12.98 2.17 20.28
C ASP A 2 11.64 1.41 20.31
N ILE A 3 11.12 1.20 21.52
CA ILE A 3 9.88 0.47 21.73
C ILE A 3 8.67 1.23 21.20
N SER A 4 8.71 2.57 21.17
CA SER A 4 7.61 3.38 20.67
C SER A 4 7.44 3.18 19.15
N VAL A 5 8.52 3.20 18.39
CA VAL A 5 8.51 2.90 16.95
C VAL A 5 7.94 1.51 16.66
N ARG A 6 8.30 0.51 17.48
CA ARG A 6 7.76 -0.85 17.33
C ARG A 6 6.27 -0.94 17.64
N GLN A 7 5.80 -0.16 18.61
CA GLN A 7 4.37 -0.10 18.96
C GLN A 7 3.55 0.51 17.83
N GLU A 8 4.00 1.60 17.22
CA GLU A 8 3.34 2.23 16.07
C GLU A 8 3.19 1.26 14.88
N ILE A 9 4.26 0.51 14.55
CA ILE A 9 4.20 -0.49 13.49
C ILE A 9 3.29 -1.67 13.86
N LEU A 10 3.27 -2.06 15.13
CA LEU A 10 2.36 -3.12 15.58
C LEU A 10 0.90 -2.69 15.49
N GLU A 11 0.58 -1.44 15.83
CA GLU A 11 -0.78 -0.89 15.68
C GLU A 11 -1.20 -0.85 14.21
N ASN A 12 -0.33 -0.37 13.32
CA ASN A 12 -0.57 -0.42 11.88
C ASN A 12 -0.86 -1.86 11.39
N LEU A 13 -0.03 -2.83 11.80
CA LEU A 13 -0.24 -4.24 11.42
C LEU A 13 -1.55 -4.81 12.00
N ILE A 14 -1.96 -4.38 13.19
CA ILE A 14 -3.24 -4.78 13.78
C ILE A 14 -4.41 -4.25 12.93
N ASP A 15 -4.34 -3.01 12.46
CA ASP A 15 -5.37 -2.41 11.62
C ASP A 15 -5.45 -3.13 10.26
N GLU A 16 -4.32 -3.56 9.70
CA GLU A 16 -4.25 -4.30 8.44
C GLU A 16 -4.84 -5.72 8.53
N GLU A 17 -4.55 -6.45 9.59
CA GLU A 17 -4.78 -7.91 9.62
C GLU A 17 -5.87 -8.36 10.60
N ARG A 18 -6.35 -7.50 11.50
CA ARG A 18 -7.25 -7.91 12.58
C ARG A 18 -8.72 -7.94 12.16
N GLY A 19 -9.42 -8.99 12.60
CA GLY A 19 -10.88 -9.10 12.49
C GLY A 19 -11.38 -9.66 11.16
N ASP A 20 -12.70 -9.66 11.02
CA ASP A 20 -13.39 -10.23 9.85
C ASP A 20 -13.39 -9.29 8.62
N GLU A 21 -13.01 -8.04 8.82
CA GLU A 21 -12.89 -7.00 7.80
C GLU A 21 -11.44 -6.53 7.63
N ASN A 22 -10.48 -7.46 7.80
CA ASN A 22 -9.08 -7.18 7.50
C ASN A 22 -8.88 -6.83 6.02
N HIS A 23 -7.82 -6.07 5.72
CA HIS A 23 -7.61 -5.55 4.37
C HIS A 23 -7.48 -6.64 3.29
N PRO A 24 -6.84 -7.80 3.49
CA PRO A 24 -6.91 -8.93 2.57
C PRO A 24 -8.33 -9.41 2.27
N GLU A 25 -9.21 -9.48 3.28
CA GLU A 25 -10.60 -9.86 3.10
C GLU A 25 -11.40 -8.80 2.33
N LEU A 26 -11.22 -7.52 2.68
CA LEU A 26 -11.85 -6.41 1.95
C LEU A 26 -11.44 -6.39 0.48
N TRP A 27 -10.17 -6.69 0.18
CA TRP A 27 -9.70 -6.82 -1.20
C TRP A 27 -10.38 -7.96 -1.95
N MET A 28 -10.59 -9.10 -1.28
CA MET A 28 -11.33 -10.23 -1.87
C MET A 28 -12.81 -9.88 -2.15
N ARG A 29 -13.47 -9.15 -1.25
CA ARG A 29 -14.85 -8.67 -1.45
C ARG A 29 -14.92 -7.69 -2.63
N PHE A 30 -13.96 -6.78 -2.75
CA PHE A 30 -13.82 -5.92 -3.94
C PHE A 30 -13.75 -6.76 -5.22
N ALA A 31 -12.89 -7.77 -5.27
CA ALA A 31 -12.75 -8.63 -6.46
C ALA A 31 -14.06 -9.38 -6.78
N GLU A 32 -14.78 -9.87 -5.76
CA GLU A 32 -16.09 -10.50 -5.93
C GLU A 32 -17.13 -9.49 -6.47
N GLY A 33 -17.16 -8.27 -5.96
CA GLY A 33 -17.99 -7.18 -6.46
C GLY A 33 -17.70 -6.84 -7.94
N MET A 34 -16.45 -7.04 -8.38
CA MET A 34 -16.04 -6.94 -9.79
C MET A 34 -16.29 -8.22 -10.60
N GLY A 35 -17.04 -9.18 -10.05
CA GLY A 35 -17.43 -10.42 -10.74
C GLY A 35 -16.33 -11.48 -10.82
N LYS A 36 -15.27 -11.38 -10.02
CA LYS A 36 -14.19 -12.38 -9.97
C LYS A 36 -14.45 -13.38 -8.86
N LYS A 37 -14.06 -14.65 -9.06
CA LYS A 37 -14.10 -15.65 -8.00
C LYS A 37 -12.84 -15.57 -7.16
N ARG A 38 -12.96 -15.77 -5.85
CA ARG A 38 -11.81 -15.82 -4.91
C ARG A 38 -10.73 -16.81 -5.36
N GLU A 39 -11.14 -17.95 -5.87
CA GLU A 39 -10.22 -18.99 -6.35
C GLU A 39 -9.39 -18.50 -7.55
N ASP A 40 -10.01 -17.77 -8.47
CA ASP A 40 -9.32 -17.20 -9.65
C ASP A 40 -8.30 -16.14 -9.19
N VAL A 41 -8.67 -15.30 -8.21
CA VAL A 41 -7.76 -14.29 -7.64
C VAL A 41 -6.55 -14.94 -6.99
N LYS A 42 -6.77 -15.97 -6.15
CA LYS A 42 -5.68 -16.70 -5.44
C LYS A 42 -4.73 -17.43 -6.39
N ASN A 43 -5.24 -17.93 -7.51
CA ASN A 43 -4.46 -18.71 -8.48
C ASN A 43 -3.91 -17.86 -9.64
N THR A 44 -4.17 -16.54 -9.65
CA THR A 44 -3.66 -15.65 -10.69
C THR A 44 -2.13 -15.60 -10.67
N VAL A 45 -1.53 -15.86 -11.83
CA VAL A 45 -0.09 -15.72 -12.00
C VAL A 45 0.25 -14.25 -12.22
N ALA A 46 0.98 -13.69 -11.30
CA ALA A 46 1.43 -12.30 -11.39
C ALA A 46 2.33 -12.07 -12.62
N ILE A 47 2.12 -10.97 -13.32
CA ILE A 47 3.03 -10.53 -14.39
C ILE A 47 4.41 -10.18 -13.82
N LYS A 48 5.40 -10.06 -14.69
CA LYS A 48 6.79 -9.79 -14.29
C LYS A 48 6.90 -8.53 -13.42
N GLU A 49 6.26 -7.46 -13.82
CA GLU A 49 6.32 -6.17 -13.15
C GLU A 49 5.67 -6.19 -11.76
N THR A 50 4.61 -6.99 -11.57
CA THR A 50 4.02 -7.22 -10.24
C THR A 50 4.99 -7.96 -9.32
N LYS A 51 5.69 -8.98 -9.83
CA LYS A 51 6.71 -9.71 -9.04
C LYS A 51 7.86 -8.80 -8.65
N GLU A 52 8.36 -8.00 -9.59
CA GLU A 52 9.44 -7.04 -9.34
C GLU A 52 9.03 -6.00 -8.29
N LEU A 53 7.79 -5.50 -8.32
CA LEU A 53 7.26 -4.62 -7.29
C LEU A 53 7.32 -5.27 -5.91
N VAL A 54 6.74 -6.47 -5.77
CA VAL A 54 6.72 -7.20 -4.50
C VAL A 54 8.15 -7.50 -4.02
N ASP A 55 9.04 -7.96 -4.89
CA ASP A 55 10.42 -8.30 -4.54
C ASP A 55 11.20 -7.06 -4.06
N ASN A 56 11.01 -5.90 -4.70
CA ASN A 56 11.66 -4.66 -4.30
C ASN A 56 11.14 -4.15 -2.96
N PHE A 57 9.83 -4.15 -2.73
CA PHE A 57 9.28 -3.78 -1.42
C PHE A 57 9.71 -4.74 -0.32
N MET A 58 9.71 -6.04 -0.56
CA MET A 58 10.21 -7.04 0.38
C MET A 58 11.70 -6.86 0.69
N LYS A 59 12.51 -6.45 -0.29
CA LYS A 59 13.92 -6.14 -0.09
C LYS A 59 14.10 -4.90 0.78
N LEU A 60 13.34 -3.83 0.52
CA LEU A 60 13.41 -2.58 1.30
C LEU A 60 12.93 -2.80 2.74
N SER A 61 11.87 -3.57 2.96
CA SER A 61 11.34 -3.85 4.30
C SER A 61 12.21 -4.79 5.14
N LYS A 62 13.11 -5.55 4.52
CA LYS A 62 14.08 -6.43 5.20
C LYS A 62 15.46 -5.79 5.40
N ASP A 63 15.62 -4.54 5.04
CA ASP A 63 16.87 -3.82 5.27
C ASP A 63 17.06 -3.57 6.78
N ASP A 64 18.25 -3.81 7.30
CA ASP A 64 18.55 -3.59 8.73
C ASP A 64 18.48 -2.12 9.12
N ARG A 65 18.48 -1.23 8.16
CA ARG A 65 18.32 0.23 8.33
C ARG A 65 16.84 0.58 8.26
N TYR A 66 16.18 0.73 9.42
CA TYR A 66 14.70 0.93 9.43
C TYR A 66 14.24 2.18 8.68
N HIS A 67 15.05 3.24 8.57
CA HIS A 67 14.69 4.40 7.76
C HIS A 67 14.50 4.06 6.28
N VAL A 68 15.18 3.02 5.76
CA VAL A 68 14.98 2.50 4.40
C VAL A 68 13.59 1.87 4.25
N GLY A 69 13.23 0.97 5.18
CA GLY A 69 11.93 0.30 5.17
C GLY A 69 10.76 1.28 5.37
N PHE A 70 10.88 2.18 6.36
CA PHE A 70 9.87 3.22 6.61
C PHE A 70 9.70 4.18 5.45
N SER A 71 10.78 4.54 4.75
CA SER A 71 10.68 5.42 3.58
C SER A 71 9.94 4.75 2.42
N ALA A 72 10.12 3.45 2.22
CA ALA A 72 9.35 2.70 1.23
C ALA A 72 7.87 2.60 1.61
N LEU A 73 7.56 2.32 2.88
CA LEU A 73 6.20 2.27 3.41
C LEU A 73 5.51 3.64 3.27
N TYR A 74 6.16 4.72 3.71
CA TYR A 74 5.67 6.08 3.55
C TYR A 74 5.38 6.43 2.09
N CYS A 75 6.28 6.06 1.18
CA CYS A 75 6.10 6.28 -0.25
C CYS A 75 4.78 5.68 -0.75
N TYR A 76 4.44 4.48 -0.32
CA TYR A 76 3.20 3.80 -0.69
C TYR A 76 1.99 4.45 0.00
N GLU A 77 1.96 4.48 1.33
CA GLU A 77 0.79 4.93 2.11
C GLU A 77 0.47 6.41 1.91
N SER A 78 1.48 7.26 1.65
CA SER A 78 1.25 8.70 1.46
C SER A 78 0.36 9.04 0.26
N MET A 79 0.26 8.15 -0.72
CA MET A 79 -0.54 8.36 -1.94
C MET A 79 -1.92 7.71 -1.86
N ILE A 80 -2.13 6.79 -0.93
CA ILE A 80 -3.32 5.93 -0.91
C ILE A 80 -4.62 6.70 -0.69
N PRO A 81 -4.74 7.70 0.21
CA PRO A 81 -5.99 8.42 0.40
C PRO A 81 -6.54 9.04 -0.89
N GLU A 82 -5.70 9.73 -1.63
CA GLU A 82 -6.08 10.38 -2.90
C GLU A 82 -6.34 9.35 -4.02
N ILE A 83 -5.60 8.25 -4.03
CA ILE A 83 -5.85 7.13 -4.97
C ILE A 83 -7.17 6.45 -4.62
N ALA A 84 -7.46 6.20 -3.36
CA ALA A 84 -8.70 5.58 -2.91
C ALA A 84 -9.92 6.42 -3.29
N GLU A 85 -9.89 7.74 -3.08
CA GLU A 85 -10.93 8.68 -3.52
C GLU A 85 -11.19 8.56 -5.03
N ASN A 86 -10.14 8.64 -5.85
CA ASN A 86 -10.25 8.51 -7.29
C ASN A 86 -10.78 7.13 -7.73
N LYS A 87 -10.43 6.05 -7.00
CA LYS A 87 -10.95 4.69 -7.27
C LYS A 87 -12.44 4.59 -6.95
N ILE A 88 -12.89 5.14 -5.82
CA ILE A 88 -14.30 5.19 -5.43
C ILE A 88 -15.11 5.91 -6.51
N ASP A 89 -14.68 7.09 -6.93
CA ASP A 89 -15.35 7.86 -7.97
C ASP A 89 -15.40 7.11 -9.30
N GLY A 90 -14.30 6.51 -9.71
CA GLY A 90 -14.21 5.71 -10.93
C GLY A 90 -15.13 4.48 -10.90
N LEU A 91 -15.16 3.76 -9.77
CA LEU A 91 -16.02 2.58 -9.58
C LEU A 91 -17.50 2.96 -9.62
N LYS A 92 -17.89 4.05 -8.98
CA LYS A 92 -19.27 4.57 -9.05
C LYS A 92 -19.63 4.98 -10.47
N LYS A 93 -18.78 5.74 -11.14
CA LYS A 93 -19.06 6.33 -12.43
C LYS A 93 -19.08 5.34 -13.59
N TYR A 94 -18.18 4.38 -13.60
CA TYR A 94 -17.93 3.52 -14.76
C TYR A 94 -18.33 2.05 -14.55
N TYR A 95 -18.41 1.61 -13.29
CA TYR A 95 -18.69 0.22 -12.95
C TYR A 95 -20.00 0.02 -12.18
N GLY A 96 -20.71 1.11 -11.87
CA GLY A 96 -22.04 1.08 -11.26
C GLY A 96 -22.05 0.75 -9.76
N ALA A 97 -20.89 0.79 -9.08
CA ALA A 97 -20.79 0.58 -7.64
C ALA A 97 -21.58 1.67 -6.89
N LYS A 98 -22.17 1.30 -5.75
CA LYS A 98 -23.01 2.21 -4.94
C LYS A 98 -22.46 2.32 -3.52
N ASP A 99 -22.77 3.44 -2.87
CA ASP A 99 -22.40 3.66 -1.47
C ASP A 99 -22.91 2.53 -0.58
N GLY A 100 -22.04 2.08 0.34
CA GLY A 100 -22.34 1.00 1.28
C GLY A 100 -22.19 -0.42 0.71
N GLU A 101 -21.77 -0.59 -0.54
CA GLU A 101 -21.44 -1.90 -1.09
C GLU A 101 -20.03 -2.36 -0.70
N ASP A 102 -19.88 -3.67 -0.47
CA ASP A 102 -18.57 -4.29 -0.17
C ASP A 102 -17.50 -4.00 -1.24
N THR A 103 -17.92 -3.75 -2.47
CA THR A 103 -17.03 -3.35 -3.59
C THR A 103 -16.24 -2.07 -3.32
N LEU A 104 -16.78 -1.15 -2.52
CA LEU A 104 -16.11 0.12 -2.20
C LEU A 104 -15.35 0.08 -0.87
N LYS A 105 -15.69 -0.83 0.02
CA LYS A 105 -15.27 -0.80 1.42
C LYS A 105 -13.75 -0.81 1.60
N PHE A 106 -13.02 -1.56 0.79
CA PHE A 106 -11.55 -1.54 0.79
C PHE A 106 -11.00 -0.12 0.61
N PHE A 107 -11.52 0.61 -0.36
CA PHE A 107 -11.06 1.97 -0.65
C PHE A 107 -11.56 2.99 0.39
N GLU A 108 -12.77 2.82 0.92
CA GLU A 108 -13.33 3.70 1.95
C GLU A 108 -12.52 3.65 3.26
N VAL A 109 -12.05 2.47 3.66
CA VAL A 109 -11.18 2.31 4.83
C VAL A 109 -9.85 3.03 4.61
N HIS A 110 -9.21 2.81 3.47
CA HIS A 110 -7.92 3.42 3.16
C HIS A 110 -7.98 4.95 2.96
N GLN A 111 -9.12 5.49 2.54
CA GLN A 111 -9.29 6.94 2.43
C GLN A 111 -9.15 7.65 3.78
N SER A 112 -9.49 6.99 4.88
CA SER A 112 -9.49 7.58 6.23
C SER A 112 -8.32 7.14 7.10
N ALA A 113 -7.97 5.86 7.13
CA ALA A 113 -6.93 5.30 8.00
C ALA A 113 -5.54 5.81 7.62
N ASP A 114 -5.23 5.84 6.33
CA ASP A 114 -3.88 6.16 5.86
C ASP A 114 -3.50 7.65 6.05
N ILE A 115 -4.45 8.54 6.35
CA ILE A 115 -4.15 9.92 6.75
C ILE A 115 -3.37 9.95 8.07
N ILE A 116 -3.73 9.09 9.02
CA ILE A 116 -3.07 9.00 10.33
C ILE A 116 -1.73 8.26 10.16
N HIS A 117 -1.75 7.11 9.50
CA HIS A 117 -0.56 6.27 9.29
C HIS A 117 0.56 7.05 8.58
N ARG A 118 0.26 7.74 7.49
CA ARG A 118 1.27 8.54 6.76
C ARG A 118 1.88 9.65 7.62
N GLN A 119 1.11 10.28 8.54
CA GLN A 119 1.67 11.32 9.40
C GLN A 119 2.61 10.70 10.43
N VAL A 120 2.22 9.59 11.06
CA VAL A 120 3.05 8.87 12.03
C VAL A 120 4.37 8.43 11.37
N ILE A 121 4.32 7.78 10.22
CA ILE A 121 5.53 7.32 9.51
C ILE A 121 6.41 8.49 9.08
N LYS A 122 5.81 9.59 8.62
CA LYS A 122 6.54 10.81 8.26
C LYS A 122 7.33 11.38 9.44
N ASP A 123 6.69 11.46 10.60
CA ASP A 123 7.32 11.98 11.81
C ASP A 123 8.45 11.04 12.27
N LEU A 124 8.22 9.72 12.23
CA LEU A 124 9.26 8.72 12.50
C LEU A 124 10.48 8.85 11.58
N ILE A 125 10.27 9.02 10.27
CA ILE A 125 11.37 9.22 9.31
C ILE A 125 12.12 10.51 9.65
N GLY A 126 11.40 11.58 9.99
CA GLY A 126 12.00 12.85 10.41
C GLY A 126 12.94 12.71 11.61
N ASP A 127 12.52 11.93 12.60
CA ASP A 127 13.30 11.68 13.82
C ASP A 127 14.48 10.72 13.59
N ILE A 128 14.30 9.69 12.76
CA ILE A 128 15.34 8.67 12.49
C ILE A 128 16.40 9.18 11.53
N CYS A 129 16.04 9.99 10.53
CA CYS A 129 16.96 10.53 9.52
C CYS A 129 17.72 11.78 10.03
N ASP A 130 18.46 11.61 11.12
CA ASP A 130 19.23 12.65 11.82
C ASP A 130 20.56 13.02 11.15
N THR A 131 21.00 12.26 10.13
CA THR A 131 22.24 12.51 9.37
C THR A 131 21.94 12.65 7.87
N ASP A 132 22.82 13.32 7.14
CA ASP A 132 22.68 13.47 5.69
C ASP A 132 22.80 12.13 4.97
N GLU A 133 23.61 11.19 5.48
CA GLU A 133 23.71 9.84 4.93
C GLU A 133 22.39 9.09 5.01
N LYS A 134 21.71 9.11 6.16
CA LYS A 134 20.39 8.49 6.32
C LYS A 134 19.33 9.14 5.44
N LYS A 135 19.35 10.46 5.28
CA LYS A 135 18.44 11.18 4.37
C LYS A 135 18.65 10.74 2.92
N GLU A 136 19.90 10.61 2.47
CA GLU A 136 20.20 10.12 1.13
C GLU A 136 19.77 8.65 0.94
N GLU A 137 19.93 7.80 1.95
CA GLU A 137 19.48 6.41 1.92
C GLU A 137 17.94 6.32 1.86
N ALA A 138 17.25 7.14 2.64
CA ALA A 138 15.79 7.28 2.60
C ALA A 138 15.29 7.72 1.21
N LEU A 139 15.92 8.73 0.62
CA LEU A 139 15.59 9.19 -0.74
C LEU A 139 15.79 8.10 -1.79
N ARG A 140 16.91 7.35 -1.73
CA ARG A 140 17.14 6.22 -2.63
C ARG A 140 16.09 5.11 -2.47
N ALA A 141 15.63 4.85 -1.25
CA ALA A 141 14.55 3.90 -0.99
C ALA A 141 13.22 4.36 -1.62
N ILE A 142 12.88 5.64 -1.47
CA ILE A 142 11.70 6.26 -2.10
C ILE A 142 11.80 6.18 -3.63
N GLU A 143 12.94 6.52 -4.22
CA GLU A 143 13.14 6.45 -5.68
C GLU A 143 12.95 5.02 -6.21
N LEU A 144 13.48 4.01 -5.50
CA LEU A 144 13.30 2.61 -5.89
C LEU A 144 11.82 2.19 -5.75
N ALA A 145 11.15 2.57 -4.67
CA ALA A 145 9.74 2.27 -4.46
C ALA A 145 8.85 2.91 -5.55
N LEU A 146 9.04 4.21 -5.84
CA LEU A 146 8.30 4.93 -6.88
C LEU A 146 8.55 4.36 -8.28
N SER A 147 9.80 4.06 -8.62
CA SER A 147 10.12 3.47 -9.92
C SER A 147 9.50 2.08 -10.08
N SER A 148 9.45 1.29 -9.00
CA SER A 148 8.82 -0.03 -8.99
C SER A 148 7.30 0.06 -9.18
N LEU A 149 6.65 1.01 -8.50
CA LEU A 149 5.22 1.30 -8.67
C LEU A 149 4.89 1.75 -10.09
N ASN A 150 5.68 2.68 -10.64
CA ASN A 150 5.47 3.16 -12.00
C ASN A 150 5.67 2.05 -13.05
N ASN A 151 6.69 1.19 -12.86
CA ASN A 151 6.91 0.03 -13.71
C ASN A 151 5.73 -0.97 -13.66
N PHE A 152 5.21 -1.22 -12.45
CA PHE A 152 4.02 -2.05 -12.24
C PHE A 152 2.81 -1.48 -13.00
N LEU A 153 2.50 -0.19 -12.82
CA LEU A 153 1.36 0.45 -13.50
C LEU A 153 1.52 0.41 -15.03
N SER A 154 2.71 0.66 -15.56
CA SER A 154 3.01 0.55 -16.99
C SER A 154 2.86 -0.89 -17.50
N GLY A 155 3.23 -1.88 -16.68
CA GLY A 155 3.02 -3.29 -16.97
C GLY A 155 1.55 -3.66 -17.04
N MET A 156 0.74 -3.16 -16.09
CA MET A 156 -0.71 -3.37 -16.08
C MET A 156 -1.38 -2.74 -17.30
N GLU A 157 -1.05 -1.49 -17.63
CA GLU A 157 -1.55 -0.82 -18.84
C GLU A 157 -1.22 -1.61 -20.10
N ARG A 158 0.01 -2.02 -20.28
CA ARG A 158 0.48 -2.76 -21.46
C ARG A 158 -0.20 -4.12 -21.64
N VAL A 159 -0.54 -4.79 -20.55
CA VAL A 159 -1.07 -6.17 -20.59
C VAL A 159 -2.60 -6.20 -20.63
N TYR A 160 -3.28 -5.23 -20.01
CA TYR A 160 -4.71 -5.30 -19.75
C TYR A 160 -5.52 -4.14 -20.32
N CYS A 161 -4.88 -3.08 -20.83
CA CYS A 161 -5.55 -1.95 -21.49
C CYS A 161 -5.20 -1.87 -22.97
#